data_be21ffc59f9662c194e2ec953f6c3bbb
#
_entry.id   be21ffc59f9662c194e2ec953f6c3bbb
#
_cell.length_a   1.000
_cell.length_b   1.000
_cell.length_c   1.000
_cell.angle_alpha   90.00
_cell.angle_beta   90.00
_cell.angle_gamma   90.00
#
_symmetry.space_group_name_H-M   'P 1'
#
loop_
_entity.id
_entity.type
_entity.pdbx_description
1 polymer ?
#
loop_
_entity_poly.entity_id
_entity_poly.type
_entity_poly.pdbx_seq_one_letter_code
_entity_poly.pdbx_strand_id
1 'polypeptide(L)'
;MSAPALTSRRERRRHSSSVFSGPLAKICLGWLAFVLLLAVLGPLVSPFDATEGNIVHRYLSPGAEHWLGTDQAGRDLFTRLAVGARSTILAALAVAGLTVLIGGTLALVAVWFGGRVDGAVTRFLDFLFAFPNLLLAVLAVAVFGAGVETAVVALAIGFSPYTARVIRSVALRERNLPYVKSAELQGISGLAITFRHLLPNVKQQILTGASINFGYAMIDLAALSYLGFGVQPPDADWGLMISSGQASLLAGYPQESIYAGACIVLTVAALGYLGEQLGGRRAAGRA
;
A
#
# COMPACT_ATOMS: atom_id res chain seq x y z
N MET A 1 18.76 -56.24 -13.50
CA MET A 1 19.27 -55.29 -12.50
C MET A 1 19.77 -54.06 -13.25
N SER A 2 18.93 -53.05 -13.35
CA SER A 2 19.24 -51.79 -14.08
C SER A 2 19.21 -50.67 -13.07
N ALA A 3 20.31 -49.95 -12.92
CA ALA A 3 20.46 -48.82 -12.00
C ALA A 3 19.64 -47.59 -12.51
N PRO A 4 18.85 -46.90 -11.68
CA PRO A 4 18.19 -45.68 -12.09
C PRO A 4 19.11 -44.48 -11.94
N ALA A 5 19.11 -43.72 -12.96
CA ALA A 5 19.81 -42.53 -13.36
C ALA A 5 20.05 -41.45 -12.28
N LEU A 6 21.29 -40.98 -12.23
CA LEU A 6 21.81 -39.80 -11.50
C LEU A 6 21.50 -38.46 -12.21
N THR A 7 20.39 -38.33 -12.89
CA THR A 7 20.07 -37.11 -13.66
C THR A 7 19.25 -36.05 -12.92
N SER A 8 18.73 -36.33 -11.71
CA SER A 8 17.80 -35.45 -11.03
C SER A 8 18.45 -34.30 -10.19
N ARG A 9 19.78 -34.32 -9.99
CA ARG A 9 20.46 -33.33 -9.13
C ARG A 9 20.89 -32.04 -9.84
N ARG A 10 20.99 -32.04 -11.17
CA ARG A 10 21.40 -30.84 -11.95
C ARG A 10 20.25 -29.88 -12.27
N GLU A 11 19.02 -30.34 -12.33
CA GLU A 11 17.86 -29.50 -12.63
C GLU A 11 17.41 -28.62 -11.42
N ARG A 12 17.66 -29.07 -10.19
CA ARG A 12 17.32 -28.29 -8.97
C ARG A 12 18.19 -27.03 -8.74
N ARG A 13 19.32 -26.88 -9.40
CA ARG A 13 20.24 -25.72 -9.21
C ARG A 13 19.93 -24.51 -10.11
N ARG A 14 19.02 -24.61 -11.08
CA ARG A 14 18.73 -23.51 -12.03
C ARG A 14 17.64 -22.53 -11.61
N HIS A 15 17.02 -22.68 -10.44
CA HIS A 15 15.88 -21.82 -10.02
C HIS A 15 16.17 -20.90 -8.83
N SER A 16 17.43 -20.55 -8.58
CA SER A 16 17.78 -19.44 -7.67
C SER A 16 18.02 -18.13 -8.45
N SER A 17 17.20 -17.84 -9.45
CA SER A 17 17.16 -16.48 -9.98
C SER A 17 16.44 -15.60 -8.95
N SER A 18 17.07 -14.50 -8.56
CA SER A 18 16.51 -13.51 -7.61
C SER A 18 15.08 -13.13 -8.03
N VAL A 19 14.20 -12.92 -7.05
CA VAL A 19 12.78 -12.53 -7.25
C VAL A 19 12.65 -11.35 -8.23
N PHE A 20 13.70 -10.54 -8.34
CA PHE A 20 13.74 -9.30 -9.12
C PHE A 20 14.68 -9.34 -10.33
N SER A 21 14.95 -10.51 -10.92
CA SER A 21 15.92 -10.65 -12.04
C SER A 21 15.35 -10.28 -13.41
N GLY A 22 14.03 -10.17 -13.57
CA GLY A 22 13.39 -9.79 -14.83
C GLY A 22 13.59 -8.31 -15.17
N PRO A 23 13.66 -7.92 -16.47
CA PRO A 23 13.82 -6.53 -16.89
C PRO A 23 12.69 -5.64 -16.35
N LEU A 24 11.46 -6.12 -16.39
CA LEU A 24 10.29 -5.40 -15.88
C LEU A 24 10.37 -5.16 -14.36
N ALA A 25 10.83 -6.14 -13.59
CA ALA A 25 11.02 -5.97 -12.15
C ALA A 25 12.06 -4.89 -11.83
N LYS A 26 13.14 -4.80 -12.62
CA LYS A 26 14.16 -3.75 -12.47
C LYS A 26 13.60 -2.37 -12.81
N ILE A 27 12.76 -2.26 -13.84
CA ILE A 27 12.07 -1.01 -14.20
C ILE A 27 11.14 -0.59 -13.06
N CYS A 28 10.32 -1.50 -12.54
CA CYS A 28 9.43 -1.21 -11.41
C CYS A 28 10.19 -0.77 -10.15
N LEU A 29 11.29 -1.46 -9.82
CA LEU A 29 12.16 -1.07 -8.70
C LEU A 29 12.81 0.28 -8.93
N GLY A 30 13.30 0.56 -10.14
CA GLY A 30 13.86 1.85 -10.52
C GLY A 30 12.85 2.98 -10.37
N TRP A 31 11.60 2.75 -10.82
CA TRP A 31 10.51 3.70 -10.66
C TRP A 31 10.19 3.98 -9.18
N LEU A 32 10.05 2.94 -8.36
CA LEU A 32 9.77 3.11 -6.93
C LEU A 32 10.92 3.82 -6.20
N ALA A 33 12.17 3.50 -6.57
CA ALA A 33 13.33 4.20 -6.04
C ALA A 33 13.31 5.68 -6.44
N PHE A 34 12.99 5.99 -7.70
CA PHE A 34 12.84 7.37 -8.18
C PHE A 34 11.76 8.12 -7.40
N VAL A 35 10.58 7.52 -7.21
CA VAL A 35 9.47 8.14 -6.45
C VAL A 35 9.85 8.37 -4.99
N LEU A 36 10.56 7.43 -4.35
CA LEU A 36 11.09 7.61 -2.99
C LEU A 36 12.14 8.73 -2.92
N LEU A 37 13.04 8.79 -3.88
CA LEU A 37 14.02 9.87 -3.97
C LEU A 37 13.33 11.23 -4.20
N LEU A 38 12.32 11.27 -5.07
CA LEU A 38 11.49 12.46 -5.30
C LEU A 38 10.81 12.93 -4.01
N ALA A 39 10.23 12.00 -3.24
CA ALA A 39 9.54 12.30 -1.99
C ALA A 39 10.48 12.83 -0.89
N VAL A 40 11.74 12.34 -0.85
CA VAL A 40 12.72 12.70 0.18
C VAL A 40 13.55 13.92 -0.23
N LEU A 41 14.12 13.89 -1.44
CA LEU A 41 15.05 14.91 -1.92
C LEU A 41 14.35 16.05 -2.67
N GLY A 42 13.22 15.79 -3.33
CA GLY A 42 12.53 16.78 -4.14
C GLY A 42 12.22 18.09 -3.39
N PRO A 43 11.64 18.02 -2.18
CA PRO A 43 11.38 19.22 -1.37
C PRO A 43 12.66 19.97 -0.91
N LEU A 44 13.81 19.29 -0.90
CA LEU A 44 15.10 19.88 -0.53
C LEU A 44 15.82 20.52 -1.73
N VAL A 45 15.57 20.00 -2.92
CA VAL A 45 16.20 20.48 -4.17
C VAL A 45 15.44 21.65 -4.77
N SER A 46 14.12 21.69 -4.59
CA SER A 46 13.32 22.79 -5.09
C SER A 46 13.55 24.08 -4.31
N PRO A 47 13.79 25.20 -4.98
CA PRO A 47 13.89 26.51 -4.34
C PRO A 47 12.52 27.13 -4.02
N PHE A 48 11.41 26.51 -4.45
CA PHE A 48 10.05 27.03 -4.28
C PHE A 48 9.31 26.35 -3.13
N ASP A 49 8.37 27.09 -2.52
CA ASP A 49 7.39 26.54 -1.60
C ASP A 49 6.22 25.91 -2.37
N ALA A 50 5.75 24.72 -1.91
CA ALA A 50 4.65 24.02 -2.55
C ALA A 50 3.28 24.69 -2.36
N THR A 51 3.17 25.55 -1.35
CA THR A 51 1.93 26.20 -0.93
C THR A 51 1.81 27.65 -1.42
N GLU A 52 2.95 28.31 -1.64
CA GLU A 52 3.00 29.68 -2.10
C GLU A 52 2.92 29.74 -3.63
N GLY A 53 2.02 30.58 -4.15
CA GLY A 53 1.83 30.81 -5.58
C GLY A 53 1.92 32.26 -5.96
N ASN A 54 2.31 32.54 -7.20
CA ASN A 54 2.29 33.86 -7.79
C ASN A 54 1.39 33.87 -9.02
N ILE A 55 0.23 34.55 -8.92
CA ILE A 55 -0.78 34.59 -10.01
C ILE A 55 -0.20 35.15 -11.33
N VAL A 56 0.85 35.97 -11.27
CA VAL A 56 1.55 36.45 -12.47
C VAL A 56 2.21 35.31 -13.24
N HIS A 57 2.64 34.26 -12.53
CA HIS A 57 3.29 33.07 -13.09
C HIS A 57 2.33 31.90 -13.32
N ARG A 58 1.01 32.17 -13.41
CA ARG A 58 0.03 31.10 -13.66
C ARG A 58 0.19 30.47 -15.05
N TYR A 59 0.09 29.13 -15.11
CA TYR A 59 0.13 28.36 -16.35
C TYR A 59 1.40 28.54 -17.19
N LEU A 60 2.53 28.80 -16.54
CA LEU A 60 3.81 28.78 -17.24
C LEU A 60 4.11 27.38 -17.78
N SER A 61 4.60 27.33 -18.99
CA SER A 61 5.11 26.09 -19.59
C SER A 61 6.40 25.64 -18.90
N PRO A 62 6.77 24.33 -18.99
CA PRO A 62 8.04 23.84 -18.51
C PRO A 62 9.22 24.66 -19.02
N GLY A 63 10.14 25.06 -18.14
CA GLY A 63 11.28 25.94 -18.43
C GLY A 63 12.41 25.81 -17.40
N ALA A 64 13.44 26.64 -17.54
CA ALA A 64 14.63 26.60 -16.70
C ALA A 64 14.34 26.96 -15.23
N GLU A 65 13.39 27.85 -14.99
CA GLU A 65 12.99 28.28 -13.64
C GLU A 65 11.96 27.32 -13.05
N HIS A 66 10.91 26.96 -13.80
CA HIS A 66 9.87 26.03 -13.42
C HIS A 66 9.95 24.76 -14.29
N TRP A 67 10.63 23.72 -13.81
CA TRP A 67 10.95 22.52 -14.59
C TRP A 67 9.74 21.80 -15.19
N LEU A 68 8.63 21.74 -14.45
CA LEU A 68 7.37 21.15 -14.92
C LEU A 68 6.29 22.20 -15.21
N GLY A 69 6.65 23.49 -15.14
CA GLY A 69 5.71 24.58 -15.25
C GLY A 69 4.99 24.90 -13.95
N THR A 70 3.91 25.69 -14.03
CA THR A 70 3.15 26.16 -12.88
C THR A 70 1.66 25.83 -13.01
N ASP A 71 0.97 25.77 -11.86
CA ASP A 71 -0.47 25.52 -11.78
C ASP A 71 -1.31 26.81 -11.97
N GLN A 72 -2.63 26.69 -11.75
CA GLN A 72 -3.58 27.81 -11.86
C GLN A 72 -3.34 28.95 -10.84
N ALA A 73 -2.64 28.67 -9.74
CA ALA A 73 -2.28 29.65 -8.71
C ALA A 73 -0.83 30.17 -8.90
N GLY A 74 -0.13 29.71 -9.93
CA GLY A 74 1.28 30.04 -10.17
C GLY A 74 2.26 29.34 -9.23
N ARG A 75 1.87 28.20 -8.66
CA ARG A 75 2.73 27.35 -7.81
C ARG A 75 3.54 26.40 -8.69
N ASP A 76 4.79 26.11 -8.29
CA ASP A 76 5.68 25.24 -9.05
C ASP A 76 5.20 23.76 -9.02
N LEU A 77 4.97 23.19 -10.20
CA LEU A 77 4.44 21.82 -10.33
C LEU A 77 5.44 20.74 -9.90
N PHE A 78 6.75 20.96 -10.10
CA PHE A 78 7.76 20.00 -9.65
C PHE A 78 7.76 19.89 -8.11
N THR A 79 7.77 21.03 -7.43
CA THR A 79 7.74 21.10 -5.98
C THR A 79 6.48 20.44 -5.42
N ARG A 80 5.32 20.76 -6.00
CA ARG A 80 4.04 20.16 -5.61
C ARG A 80 4.00 18.66 -5.84
N LEU A 81 4.56 18.18 -6.95
CA LEU A 81 4.65 16.76 -7.26
C LEU A 81 5.54 16.01 -6.25
N ALA A 82 6.65 16.64 -5.84
CA ALA A 82 7.59 16.07 -4.88
C ALA A 82 7.02 16.04 -3.45
N VAL A 83 6.43 17.14 -2.99
CA VAL A 83 5.74 17.20 -1.69
C VAL A 83 4.54 16.27 -1.68
N GLY A 84 3.76 16.26 -2.78
CA GLY A 84 2.64 15.36 -2.96
C GLY A 84 3.03 13.89 -2.96
N ALA A 85 4.19 13.53 -3.53
CA ALA A 85 4.74 12.17 -3.43
C ALA A 85 4.92 11.75 -1.97
N ARG A 86 5.51 12.64 -1.15
CA ARG A 86 5.73 12.38 0.28
C ARG A 86 4.41 12.17 1.02
N SER A 87 3.44 13.08 0.83
CA SER A 87 2.13 13.02 1.48
C SER A 87 1.39 11.74 1.09
N THR A 88 1.27 11.45 -0.21
CA THR A 88 0.57 10.27 -0.75
C THR A 88 1.20 8.97 -0.28
N ILE A 89 2.55 8.85 -0.32
CA ILE A 89 3.25 7.62 0.09
C ILE A 89 3.11 7.39 1.60
N LEU A 90 3.33 8.42 2.43
CA LEU A 90 3.23 8.29 3.88
C LEU A 90 1.82 7.94 4.33
N ALA A 91 0.79 8.55 3.74
CA ALA A 91 -0.59 8.24 4.03
C ALA A 91 -0.93 6.79 3.64
N ALA A 92 -0.53 6.33 2.45
CA ALA A 92 -0.76 4.95 2.00
C ALA A 92 0.01 3.92 2.86
N LEU A 93 1.24 4.23 3.29
CA LEU A 93 1.99 3.41 4.23
C LEU A 93 1.30 3.31 5.59
N ALA A 94 0.75 4.43 6.09
CA ALA A 94 0.01 4.45 7.33
C ALA A 94 -1.27 3.59 7.24
N VAL A 95 -2.03 3.69 6.15
CA VAL A 95 -3.19 2.81 5.91
C VAL A 95 -2.76 1.34 5.90
N ALA A 96 -1.75 0.97 5.10
CA ALA A 96 -1.30 -0.42 5.01
C ALA A 96 -0.78 -0.95 6.36
N GLY A 97 -0.01 -0.15 7.09
CA GLY A 97 0.52 -0.49 8.41
C GLY A 97 -0.59 -0.70 9.45
N LEU A 98 -1.54 0.24 9.54
CA LEU A 98 -2.68 0.14 10.45
C LEU A 98 -3.60 -1.03 10.07
N THR A 99 -3.82 -1.26 8.78
CA THR A 99 -4.60 -2.42 8.29
C THR A 99 -3.98 -3.74 8.76
N VAL A 100 -2.65 -3.88 8.64
CA VAL A 100 -1.94 -5.08 9.13
C VAL A 100 -2.00 -5.18 10.64
N LEU A 101 -1.86 -4.08 11.35
CA LEU A 101 -1.93 -4.05 12.81
C LEU A 101 -3.33 -4.47 13.30
N ILE A 102 -4.38 -3.85 12.78
CA ILE A 102 -5.77 -4.14 13.18
C ILE A 102 -6.17 -5.55 12.72
N GLY A 103 -6.09 -5.80 11.40
CA GLY A 103 -6.52 -7.07 10.82
C GLY A 103 -5.67 -8.26 11.28
N GLY A 104 -4.34 -8.06 11.39
CA GLY A 104 -3.42 -9.08 11.88
C GLY A 104 -3.67 -9.44 13.35
N THR A 105 -3.88 -8.44 14.20
CA THR A 105 -4.20 -8.66 15.63
C THR A 105 -5.52 -9.39 15.78
N LEU A 106 -6.58 -8.96 15.09
CA LEU A 106 -7.88 -9.63 15.12
C LEU A 106 -7.78 -11.08 14.64
N ALA A 107 -7.04 -11.33 13.56
CA ALA A 107 -6.81 -12.68 13.04
C ALA A 107 -6.09 -13.59 14.04
N LEU A 108 -5.01 -13.11 14.64
CA LEU A 108 -4.23 -13.90 15.61
C LEU A 108 -5.01 -14.16 16.89
N VAL A 109 -5.77 -13.19 17.40
CA VAL A 109 -6.68 -13.35 18.53
C VAL A 109 -7.74 -14.40 18.23
N ALA A 110 -8.40 -14.31 17.08
CA ALA A 110 -9.41 -15.27 16.64
C ALA A 110 -8.85 -16.70 16.55
N VAL A 111 -7.67 -16.84 15.92
CA VAL A 111 -7.01 -18.15 15.80
C VAL A 111 -6.59 -18.70 17.14
N TRP A 112 -6.06 -17.88 18.03
CA TRP A 112 -5.54 -18.34 19.30
C TRP A 112 -6.66 -18.80 20.25
N PHE A 113 -7.65 -17.97 20.50
CA PHE A 113 -8.73 -18.28 21.44
C PHE A 113 -9.77 -19.25 20.86
N GLY A 114 -9.99 -19.23 19.55
CA GLY A 114 -10.94 -20.12 18.86
C GLY A 114 -12.40 -19.96 19.35
N GLY A 115 -13.23 -20.95 19.05
CA GLY A 115 -14.58 -21.09 19.58
C GLY A 115 -15.45 -19.83 19.46
N ARG A 116 -15.96 -19.32 20.59
CA ARG A 116 -16.85 -18.13 20.62
C ARG A 116 -16.12 -16.84 20.23
N VAL A 117 -14.84 -16.70 20.59
CA VAL A 117 -14.02 -15.52 20.25
C VAL A 117 -13.82 -15.45 18.72
N ASP A 118 -13.44 -16.55 18.12
CA ASP A 118 -13.31 -16.67 16.67
C ASP A 118 -14.63 -16.36 15.95
N GLY A 119 -15.74 -16.89 16.46
CA GLY A 119 -17.07 -16.58 15.92
C GLY A 119 -17.46 -15.11 16.06
N ALA A 120 -17.15 -14.46 17.17
CA ALA A 120 -17.45 -13.04 17.39
C ALA A 120 -16.60 -12.14 16.47
N VAL A 121 -15.28 -12.40 16.40
CA VAL A 121 -14.38 -11.66 15.51
C VAL A 121 -14.80 -11.82 14.05
N THR A 122 -15.11 -13.04 13.62
CA THR A 122 -15.53 -13.30 12.24
C THR A 122 -16.82 -12.54 11.89
N ARG A 123 -17.84 -12.55 12.75
CA ARG A 123 -19.07 -11.78 12.53
C ARG A 123 -18.85 -10.28 12.48
N PHE A 124 -17.98 -9.77 13.36
CA PHE A 124 -17.60 -8.36 13.33
C PHE A 124 -16.90 -7.97 12.02
N LEU A 125 -15.97 -8.80 11.55
CA LEU A 125 -15.30 -8.61 10.27
C LEU A 125 -16.28 -8.72 9.09
N ASP A 126 -17.25 -9.63 9.16
CA ASP A 126 -18.28 -9.78 8.13
C ASP A 126 -19.18 -8.54 8.06
N PHE A 127 -19.54 -7.97 9.22
CA PHE A 127 -20.28 -6.72 9.30
C PHE A 127 -19.52 -5.56 8.65
N LEU A 128 -18.24 -5.38 8.98
CA LEU A 128 -17.42 -4.33 8.38
C LEU A 128 -17.25 -4.53 6.86
N PHE A 129 -17.10 -5.78 6.42
CA PHE A 129 -16.92 -6.11 5.01
C PHE A 129 -18.16 -5.87 4.15
N ALA A 130 -19.33 -5.74 4.77
CA ALA A 130 -20.57 -5.41 4.06
C ALA A 130 -20.58 -3.96 3.53
N PHE A 131 -19.72 -3.08 4.07
CA PHE A 131 -19.62 -1.70 3.63
C PHE A 131 -18.52 -1.56 2.56
N PRO A 132 -18.77 -0.88 1.44
CA PRO A 132 -17.70 -0.47 0.52
C PRO A 132 -16.72 0.44 1.24
N ASN A 133 -15.40 0.14 1.14
CA ASN A 133 -14.33 0.83 1.87
C ASN A 133 -14.38 2.35 1.68
N LEU A 134 -14.55 2.80 0.44
CA LEU A 134 -14.61 4.22 0.12
C LEU A 134 -15.82 4.91 0.79
N LEU A 135 -16.99 4.27 0.80
CA LEU A 135 -18.18 4.81 1.45
C LEU A 135 -18.01 4.90 2.97
N LEU A 136 -17.39 3.90 3.58
CA LEU A 136 -17.06 3.93 5.02
C LEU A 136 -16.11 5.11 5.32
N ALA A 137 -15.12 5.35 4.46
CA ALA A 137 -14.19 6.46 4.63
C ALA A 137 -14.89 7.82 4.45
N VAL A 138 -15.74 7.99 3.44
CA VAL A 138 -16.53 9.21 3.24
C VAL A 138 -17.45 9.48 4.44
N LEU A 139 -18.12 8.44 4.95
CA LEU A 139 -18.97 8.56 6.14
C LEU A 139 -18.17 8.98 7.37
N ALA A 140 -16.99 8.37 7.58
CA ALA A 140 -16.11 8.74 8.70
C ALA A 140 -15.67 10.20 8.60
N VAL A 141 -15.27 10.66 7.40
CA VAL A 141 -14.88 12.05 7.17
C VAL A 141 -16.06 13.01 7.38
N ALA A 142 -17.27 12.63 7.00
CA ALA A 142 -18.47 13.43 7.22
C ALA A 142 -18.78 13.63 8.73
N VAL A 143 -18.44 12.64 9.57
CA VAL A 143 -18.67 12.68 11.03
C VAL A 143 -17.50 13.33 11.79
N PHE A 144 -16.25 12.98 11.43
CA PHE A 144 -15.06 13.39 12.19
C PHE A 144 -14.30 14.57 11.57
N GLY A 145 -14.72 15.02 10.39
CA GLY A 145 -14.09 16.11 9.64
C GLY A 145 -13.14 15.63 8.55
N ALA A 146 -12.98 16.49 7.52
CA ALA A 146 -12.06 16.25 6.41
C ALA A 146 -10.61 16.32 6.87
N GLY A 147 -9.78 15.41 6.36
CA GLY A 147 -8.35 15.36 6.66
C GLY A 147 -7.75 14.01 6.40
N VAL A 148 -6.43 14.00 6.16
CA VAL A 148 -5.69 12.78 5.84
C VAL A 148 -5.75 11.77 6.99
N GLU A 149 -5.72 12.21 8.23
CA GLU A 149 -5.73 11.33 9.41
C GLU A 149 -7.05 10.54 9.52
N THR A 150 -8.18 11.23 9.36
CA THR A 150 -9.51 10.59 9.37
C THR A 150 -9.62 9.59 8.20
N ALA A 151 -9.18 9.99 7.00
CA ALA A 151 -9.18 9.12 5.83
C ALA A 151 -8.31 7.87 6.03
N VAL A 152 -7.10 8.03 6.58
CA VAL A 152 -6.16 6.93 6.86
C VAL A 152 -6.76 5.92 7.84
N VAL A 153 -7.31 6.39 8.96
CA VAL A 153 -7.90 5.50 9.98
C VAL A 153 -9.13 4.78 9.42
N ALA A 154 -10.01 5.49 8.72
CA ALA A 154 -11.22 4.92 8.16
C ALA A 154 -10.92 3.85 7.10
N LEU A 155 -9.99 4.11 6.18
CA LEU A 155 -9.56 3.13 5.17
C LEU A 155 -8.86 1.94 5.81
N ALA A 156 -8.03 2.15 6.85
CA ALA A 156 -7.38 1.06 7.56
C ALA A 156 -8.39 0.11 8.22
N ILE A 157 -9.46 0.65 8.80
CA ILE A 157 -10.58 -0.14 9.34
C ILE A 157 -11.28 -0.88 8.20
N GLY A 158 -11.57 -0.21 7.09
CA GLY A 158 -12.24 -0.80 5.94
C GLY A 158 -11.47 -1.95 5.27
N PHE A 159 -10.13 -1.85 5.18
CA PHE A 159 -9.30 -2.91 4.63
C PHE A 159 -8.99 -4.05 5.62
N SER A 160 -9.18 -3.81 6.92
CA SER A 160 -8.83 -4.78 7.96
C SER A 160 -9.57 -6.13 7.85
N PRO A 161 -10.86 -6.24 7.41
CA PRO A 161 -11.55 -7.51 7.29
C PRO A 161 -10.92 -8.46 6.27
N TYR A 162 -10.53 -7.94 5.09
CA TYR A 162 -9.85 -8.74 4.09
C TYR A 162 -8.51 -9.27 4.60
N THR A 163 -7.71 -8.38 5.16
CA THR A 163 -6.40 -8.72 5.72
C THR A 163 -6.51 -9.74 6.85
N ALA A 164 -7.47 -9.55 7.75
CA ALA A 164 -7.73 -10.48 8.84
C ALA A 164 -8.12 -11.88 8.35
N ARG A 165 -9.00 -11.98 7.33
CA ARG A 165 -9.39 -13.28 6.75
C ARG A 165 -8.22 -14.02 6.13
N VAL A 166 -7.37 -13.31 5.36
CA VAL A 166 -6.20 -13.91 4.74
C VAL A 166 -5.21 -14.41 5.78
N ILE A 167 -4.86 -13.59 6.76
CA ILE A 167 -3.93 -13.96 7.84
C ILE A 167 -4.51 -15.11 8.66
N ARG A 168 -5.80 -15.05 9.03
CA ARG A 168 -6.50 -16.08 9.80
C ARG A 168 -6.47 -17.43 9.09
N SER A 169 -6.71 -17.48 7.79
CA SER A 169 -6.72 -18.73 7.02
C SER A 169 -5.36 -19.45 7.05
N VAL A 170 -4.28 -18.69 6.94
CA VAL A 170 -2.91 -19.22 7.00
C VAL A 170 -2.54 -19.59 8.44
N ALA A 171 -2.86 -18.75 9.41
CA ALA A 171 -2.55 -18.97 10.81
C ALA A 171 -3.30 -20.19 11.40
N LEU A 172 -4.56 -20.42 11.01
CA LEU A 172 -5.32 -21.64 11.38
C LEU A 172 -4.67 -22.92 10.85
N ARG A 173 -4.21 -22.89 9.59
CA ARG A 173 -3.50 -24.03 9.01
C ARG A 173 -2.21 -24.31 9.77
N GLU A 174 -1.43 -23.27 10.08
CA GLU A 174 -0.16 -23.38 10.79
C GLU A 174 -0.35 -23.87 12.23
N ARG A 175 -1.37 -23.38 12.95
CA ARG A 175 -1.70 -23.80 14.30
C ARG A 175 -1.98 -25.29 14.42
N ASN A 176 -2.55 -25.91 13.37
CA ASN A 176 -2.89 -27.33 13.38
C ASN A 176 -1.72 -28.26 13.06
N LEU A 177 -0.52 -27.73 12.77
CA LEU A 177 0.66 -28.56 12.50
C LEU A 177 1.19 -29.26 13.77
N PRO A 178 1.77 -30.46 13.63
CA PRO A 178 2.23 -31.28 14.75
C PRO A 178 3.21 -30.57 15.67
N TYR A 179 4.10 -29.75 15.15
CA TYR A 179 5.10 -29.04 15.97
C TYR A 179 4.48 -27.99 16.91
N VAL A 180 3.36 -27.36 16.49
CA VAL A 180 2.62 -26.42 17.36
C VAL A 180 1.94 -27.19 18.50
N LYS A 181 1.30 -28.32 18.18
CA LYS A 181 0.68 -29.19 19.18
C LYS A 181 1.70 -29.74 20.19
N SER A 182 2.91 -30.08 19.70
CA SER A 182 4.00 -30.51 20.58
C SER A 182 4.44 -29.38 21.52
N ALA A 183 4.50 -28.14 21.04
CA ALA A 183 4.83 -26.98 21.87
C ALA A 183 3.74 -26.71 22.93
N GLU A 184 2.45 -26.86 22.58
CA GLU A 184 1.34 -26.77 23.54
C GLU A 184 1.44 -27.84 24.64
N LEU A 185 1.75 -29.10 24.28
CA LEU A 185 1.94 -30.20 25.22
C LEU A 185 3.16 -29.98 26.15
N GLN A 186 4.18 -29.26 25.71
CA GLN A 186 5.33 -28.88 26.54
C GLN A 186 5.03 -27.71 27.48
N GLY A 187 3.80 -27.16 27.47
CA GLY A 187 3.39 -26.06 28.35
C GLY A 187 3.89 -24.70 27.89
N ILE A 188 4.34 -24.55 26.63
CA ILE A 188 4.74 -23.25 26.08
C ILE A 188 3.50 -22.35 25.97
N SER A 189 3.60 -21.14 26.51
CA SER A 189 2.47 -20.21 26.53
C SER A 189 2.01 -19.83 25.13
N GLY A 190 0.71 -19.58 24.98
CA GLY A 190 0.12 -19.25 23.71
C GLY A 190 0.66 -18.00 23.03
N LEU A 191 0.99 -16.99 23.79
CA LEU A 191 1.66 -15.80 23.26
C LEU A 191 3.03 -16.17 22.70
N ALA A 192 3.81 -16.99 23.42
CA ALA A 192 5.12 -17.44 22.94
C ALA A 192 4.98 -18.26 21.65
N ILE A 193 3.99 -19.14 21.54
CA ILE A 193 3.70 -19.90 20.31
C ILE A 193 3.32 -18.94 19.19
N THR A 194 2.46 -17.96 19.45
CA THR A 194 2.02 -16.99 18.43
C THR A 194 3.21 -16.18 17.89
N PHE A 195 4.04 -15.60 18.76
CA PHE A 195 5.15 -14.74 18.31
C PHE A 195 6.35 -15.53 17.78
N ARG A 196 6.64 -16.70 18.35
CA ARG A 196 7.83 -17.49 18.01
C ARG A 196 7.61 -18.48 16.86
N HIS A 197 6.36 -18.94 16.67
CA HIS A 197 6.02 -19.97 15.69
C HIS A 197 5.03 -19.50 14.62
N LEU A 198 3.86 -18.93 15.02
CA LEU A 198 2.84 -18.56 14.04
C LEU A 198 3.25 -17.32 13.23
N LEU A 199 3.59 -16.21 13.89
CA LEU A 199 3.90 -14.94 13.23
C LEU A 199 5.06 -15.04 12.22
N PRO A 200 6.19 -15.71 12.52
CA PRO A 200 7.26 -15.87 11.53
C PRO A 200 6.86 -16.68 10.29
N ASN A 201 5.89 -17.61 10.43
CA ASN A 201 5.44 -18.43 9.31
C ASN A 201 4.37 -17.73 8.45
N VAL A 202 3.58 -16.82 9.04
CA VAL A 202 2.58 -16.01 8.30
C VAL A 202 3.14 -14.66 7.82
N LYS A 203 4.32 -14.24 8.28
CA LYS A 203 4.91 -12.91 7.97
C LYS A 203 4.96 -12.58 6.49
N GLN A 204 5.19 -13.58 5.64
CA GLN A 204 5.27 -13.36 4.22
C GLN A 204 3.90 -13.04 3.62
N GLN A 205 2.86 -13.74 4.09
CA GLN A 205 1.49 -13.45 3.67
C GLN A 205 1.09 -12.03 4.08
N ILE A 206 1.54 -11.63 5.29
CA ILE A 206 1.36 -10.25 5.78
C ILE A 206 2.06 -9.26 4.86
N LEU A 207 3.32 -9.49 4.50
CA LEU A 207 4.09 -8.59 3.63
C LEU A 207 3.49 -8.49 2.22
N THR A 208 3.11 -9.63 1.62
CA THR A 208 2.45 -9.64 0.31
C THR A 208 1.10 -8.90 0.37
N GLY A 209 0.29 -9.17 1.39
CA GLY A 209 -0.98 -8.47 1.60
C GLY A 209 -0.81 -6.97 1.84
N ALA A 210 0.19 -6.58 2.63
CA ALA A 210 0.51 -5.17 2.89
C ALA A 210 0.92 -4.43 1.60
N SER A 211 1.71 -5.07 0.72
CA SER A 211 2.10 -4.47 -0.57
C SER A 211 0.90 -4.24 -1.49
N ILE A 212 -0.04 -5.18 -1.53
CA ILE A 212 -1.28 -5.07 -2.30
C ILE A 212 -2.18 -3.98 -1.70
N ASN A 213 -2.37 -4.00 -0.38
CA ASN A 213 -3.17 -3.00 0.33
C ASN A 213 -2.60 -1.58 0.17
N PHE A 214 -1.27 -1.43 0.11
CA PHE A 214 -0.64 -0.13 -0.15
C PHE A 214 -1.09 0.44 -1.50
N GLY A 215 -1.12 -0.39 -2.56
CA GLY A 215 -1.58 0.04 -3.87
C GLY A 215 -3.05 0.47 -3.87
N TYR A 216 -3.93 -0.30 -3.24
CA TYR A 216 -5.35 0.06 -3.08
C TYR A 216 -5.54 1.31 -2.22
N ALA A 217 -4.77 1.44 -1.13
CA ALA A 217 -4.80 2.61 -0.26
C ALA A 217 -4.41 3.89 -1.02
N MET A 218 -3.42 3.84 -1.90
CA MET A 218 -3.06 4.98 -2.76
C MET A 218 -4.24 5.43 -3.64
N ILE A 219 -4.94 4.47 -4.25
CA ILE A 219 -6.09 4.76 -5.13
C ILE A 219 -7.22 5.39 -4.31
N ASP A 220 -7.60 4.77 -3.18
CA ASP A 220 -8.72 5.23 -2.37
C ASP A 220 -8.42 6.58 -1.69
N LEU A 221 -7.17 6.81 -1.21
CA LEU A 221 -6.73 8.11 -0.68
C LEU A 221 -6.75 9.18 -1.77
N ALA A 222 -6.26 8.87 -2.98
CA ALA A 222 -6.31 9.80 -4.09
C ALA A 222 -7.76 10.14 -4.48
N ALA A 223 -8.67 9.16 -4.46
CA ALA A 223 -10.10 9.38 -4.68
C ALA A 223 -10.72 10.26 -3.60
N LEU A 224 -10.39 10.04 -2.31
CA LEU A 224 -10.85 10.89 -1.21
C LEU A 224 -10.31 12.33 -1.32
N SER A 225 -9.03 12.50 -1.63
CA SER A 225 -8.43 13.83 -1.85
C SER A 225 -9.06 14.51 -3.07
N TYR A 226 -9.31 13.77 -4.15
CA TYR A 226 -10.01 14.27 -5.33
C TYR A 226 -11.42 14.79 -5.00
N LEU A 227 -12.14 14.09 -4.12
CA LEU A 227 -13.47 14.48 -3.65
C LEU A 227 -13.45 15.59 -2.58
N GLY A 228 -12.29 16.03 -2.14
CA GLY A 228 -12.15 17.05 -1.10
C GLY A 228 -12.24 16.52 0.34
N PHE A 229 -12.12 15.21 0.54
CA PHE A 229 -12.20 14.56 1.85
C PHE A 229 -10.82 14.17 2.44
N GLY A 230 -9.76 14.21 1.62
CA GLY A 230 -8.39 13.91 2.03
C GLY A 230 -7.60 15.17 2.41
N VAL A 231 -6.40 15.31 1.80
CA VAL A 231 -5.55 16.49 1.96
C VAL A 231 -6.26 17.73 1.47
N GLN A 232 -6.14 18.82 2.25
CA GLN A 232 -6.81 20.09 1.95
C GLN A 232 -5.82 21.12 1.38
N PRO A 233 -6.27 22.02 0.48
CA PRO A 233 -5.45 23.14 0.07
C PRO A 233 -5.05 24.02 1.29
N PRO A 234 -3.86 24.64 1.29
CA PRO A 234 -2.90 24.75 0.17
C PRO A 234 -1.93 23.57 0.01
N ASP A 235 -1.97 22.58 0.88
CA ASP A 235 -1.07 21.43 0.85
C ASP A 235 -1.10 20.70 -0.51
N ALA A 236 -0.12 19.82 -0.73
CA ALA A 236 0.01 19.06 -1.95
C ALA A 236 -0.07 17.55 -1.70
N ASP A 237 -0.89 16.90 -2.50
CA ASP A 237 -0.95 15.44 -2.64
C ASP A 237 -1.38 15.11 -4.06
N TRP A 238 -1.05 13.95 -4.57
CA TRP A 238 -1.31 13.62 -5.98
C TRP A 238 -2.81 13.56 -6.33
N GLY A 239 -3.67 13.11 -5.40
CA GLY A 239 -5.11 13.10 -5.59
C GLY A 239 -5.71 14.53 -5.65
N LEU A 240 -5.27 15.40 -4.75
CA LEU A 240 -5.65 16.81 -4.74
C LEU A 240 -5.16 17.54 -5.99
N MET A 241 -3.93 17.24 -6.48
CA MET A 241 -3.41 17.82 -7.73
C MET A 241 -4.24 17.41 -8.95
N ILE A 242 -4.77 16.17 -9.00
CA ILE A 242 -5.68 15.76 -10.06
C ILE A 242 -6.97 16.58 -10.00
N SER A 243 -7.54 16.77 -8.82
CA SER A 243 -8.76 17.55 -8.62
C SER A 243 -8.56 19.04 -8.97
N SER A 244 -7.51 19.65 -8.45
CA SER A 244 -7.16 21.06 -8.72
C SER A 244 -6.89 21.31 -10.20
N GLY A 245 -6.19 20.36 -10.84
CA GLY A 245 -5.84 20.44 -12.25
C GLY A 245 -7.01 20.19 -13.21
N GLN A 246 -8.19 19.80 -12.74
CA GLN A 246 -9.35 19.55 -13.61
C GLN A 246 -9.80 20.82 -14.36
N ALA A 247 -9.89 21.95 -13.68
CA ALA A 247 -10.22 23.22 -14.31
C ALA A 247 -9.14 23.65 -15.30
N SER A 248 -7.86 23.43 -14.94
CA SER A 248 -6.70 23.69 -15.80
C SER A 248 -6.72 22.85 -17.07
N LEU A 249 -7.09 21.56 -16.95
CA LEU A 249 -7.24 20.64 -18.08
C LEU A 249 -8.27 21.15 -19.10
N LEU A 250 -9.43 21.60 -18.62
CA LEU A 250 -10.48 22.17 -19.47
C LEU A 250 -10.05 23.49 -20.15
N ALA A 251 -9.14 24.23 -19.52
CA ALA A 251 -8.55 25.44 -20.07
C ALA A 251 -7.36 25.19 -21.03
N GLY A 252 -7.01 23.91 -21.28
CA GLY A 252 -5.92 23.54 -22.18
C GLY A 252 -4.55 23.38 -21.51
N TYR A 253 -4.49 23.35 -20.15
CA TYR A 253 -3.28 23.21 -19.36
C TYR A 253 -3.31 21.87 -18.55
N PRO A 254 -3.05 20.73 -19.19
CA PRO A 254 -3.26 19.42 -18.60
C PRO A 254 -2.17 18.96 -17.62
N GLN A 255 -1.07 19.71 -17.48
CA GLN A 255 0.19 19.28 -16.86
C GLN A 255 -0.03 18.78 -15.43
N GLU A 256 -0.73 19.55 -14.59
CA GLU A 256 -0.94 19.22 -13.17
C GLU A 256 -1.62 17.86 -12.99
N SER A 257 -2.76 17.65 -13.64
CA SER A 257 -3.51 16.38 -13.53
C SER A 257 -2.78 15.21 -14.17
N ILE A 258 -2.13 15.41 -15.33
CA ILE A 258 -1.43 14.33 -16.03
C ILE A 258 -0.21 13.86 -15.25
N TYR A 259 0.60 14.78 -14.70
CA TYR A 259 1.80 14.39 -13.96
C TYR A 259 1.44 13.63 -12.68
N ALA A 260 0.49 14.14 -11.89
CA ALA A 260 0.04 13.48 -10.69
C ALA A 260 -0.64 12.13 -10.98
N GLY A 261 -1.52 12.07 -11.98
CA GLY A 261 -2.17 10.84 -12.41
C GLY A 261 -1.19 9.79 -12.91
N ALA A 262 -0.20 10.16 -13.73
CA ALA A 262 0.85 9.26 -14.19
C ALA A 262 1.68 8.70 -13.01
N CYS A 263 2.03 9.54 -12.04
CA CYS A 263 2.74 9.09 -10.83
C CYS A 263 1.94 8.05 -10.04
N ILE A 264 0.63 8.25 -9.84
CA ILE A 264 -0.23 7.26 -9.15
C ILE A 264 -0.27 5.96 -9.95
N VAL A 265 -0.61 6.02 -11.23
CA VAL A 265 -0.78 4.82 -12.08
C VAL A 265 0.50 4.00 -12.14
N LEU A 266 1.64 4.64 -12.42
CA LEU A 266 2.92 3.95 -12.52
C LEU A 266 3.36 3.35 -11.17
N THR A 267 3.11 4.07 -10.06
CA THR A 267 3.49 3.58 -8.71
C THR A 267 2.62 2.39 -8.31
N VAL A 268 1.31 2.46 -8.51
CA VAL A 268 0.39 1.36 -8.21
C VAL A 268 0.68 0.14 -9.09
N ALA A 269 0.91 0.34 -10.39
CA ALA A 269 1.27 -0.74 -11.31
C ALA A 269 2.59 -1.41 -10.93
N ALA A 270 3.62 -0.62 -10.57
CA ALA A 270 4.90 -1.14 -10.13
C ALA A 270 4.77 -1.96 -8.84
N LEU A 271 4.01 -1.47 -7.85
CA LEU A 271 3.76 -2.17 -6.59
C LEU A 271 2.93 -3.44 -6.79
N GLY A 272 1.89 -3.39 -7.61
CA GLY A 272 1.07 -4.55 -7.95
C GLY A 272 1.91 -5.66 -8.57
N TYR A 273 2.70 -5.33 -9.59
CA TYR A 273 3.59 -6.27 -10.24
C TYR A 273 4.61 -6.90 -9.28
N LEU A 274 5.27 -6.09 -8.44
CA LEU A 274 6.24 -6.60 -7.47
C LEU A 274 5.57 -7.41 -6.35
N GLY A 275 4.39 -7.01 -5.91
CA GLY A 275 3.59 -7.74 -4.93
C GLY A 275 3.21 -9.14 -5.41
N GLU A 276 2.78 -9.28 -6.66
CA GLU A 276 2.48 -10.57 -7.29
C GLU A 276 3.72 -11.46 -7.41
N GLN A 277 4.88 -10.89 -7.77
CA GLN A 277 6.15 -11.63 -7.84
C GLN A 277 6.57 -12.16 -6.46
N LEU A 278 6.32 -11.42 -5.39
CA LEU A 278 6.56 -11.86 -4.02
C LEU A 278 5.62 -13.00 -3.60
N GLY A 279 4.34 -12.97 -4.05
CA GLY A 279 3.32 -13.98 -3.73
C GLY A 279 3.42 -15.25 -4.57
N GLY A 280 3.61 -15.13 -5.90
CA GLY A 280 3.43 -16.22 -6.85
C GLY A 280 4.50 -17.30 -6.87
N ARG A 281 5.76 -16.98 -6.56
CA ARG A 281 6.88 -17.96 -6.65
C ARG A 281 6.90 -19.04 -5.56
N ARG A 282 6.16 -18.88 -4.47
CA ARG A 282 6.11 -19.90 -3.40
C ARG A 282 4.95 -20.87 -3.50
N ALA A 283 3.95 -20.59 -4.31
CA ALA A 283 2.97 -21.60 -4.69
C ALA A 283 3.65 -22.72 -5.51
N ALA A 284 4.59 -22.37 -6.40
CA ALA A 284 5.34 -23.31 -7.24
C ALA A 284 6.46 -24.08 -6.51
N GLY A 285 6.94 -23.61 -5.36
CA GLY A 285 8.02 -24.27 -4.60
C GLY A 285 7.55 -25.22 -3.49
N ARG A 286 6.23 -25.31 -3.27
CA ARG A 286 5.60 -26.22 -2.28
C ARG A 286 4.77 -27.35 -2.91
N ALA A 287 4.64 -27.40 -4.22
CA ALA A 287 4.16 -28.55 -5.00
C ALA A 287 5.36 -29.42 -5.44
#